data_48ee987271d5ac8ea177341e314a6bfd
#
_entry.id   48ee987271d5ac8ea177341e314a6bfd
#
_cell.length_a   1.000
_cell.length_b   1.000
_cell.length_c   1.000
_cell.angle_alpha   90.00
_cell.angle_beta   90.00
_cell.angle_gamma   90.00
#
_symmetry.space_group_name_H-M   'P 1'
#
loop_
_entity.id
_entity.type
_entity.pdbx_description
1 polymer ?
#
loop_
_entity_poly.entity_id
_entity_poly.type
_entity_poly.pdbx_seq_one_letter_code
_entity_poly.pdbx_strand_id
1 'polypeptide(L)'
;MMKTVGNDLIRNELHHQRKWYLLFGILMIIFGVLMLGSLAMATLSVILLFGGLMMIGGLIHLVAAFKLFQGGTRWLWALFGVLYLLAGYYAFKTPITTAIVLTNLLAIFLLIAGVFRTFNAFILKPIAGWGWTLFSGILTFVTGVLILISPDAPFWVLGLFLAVDLLFQGVNYLSLASAIKHLPHSSTTST
;
A
#
# COMPACT_ATOMS: atom_id res chain seq x y z
N MET A 1 9.73 31.45 22.11
CA MET A 1 11.00 30.77 22.36
C MET A 1 10.90 29.23 22.31
N MET A 2 9.90 28.56 22.88
CA MET A 2 9.75 27.10 22.83
C MET A 2 9.45 26.53 21.45
N LYS A 3 8.73 27.24 20.57
CA LYS A 3 8.43 26.78 19.18
C LYS A 3 9.65 26.74 18.25
N THR A 4 10.63 27.62 18.44
CA THR A 4 11.86 27.66 17.64
C THR A 4 12.79 26.50 17.98
N VAL A 5 12.98 26.19 19.26
CA VAL A 5 13.83 25.09 19.73
C VAL A 5 13.30 23.73 19.25
N GLY A 6 11.97 23.53 19.27
CA GLY A 6 11.36 22.31 18.74
C GLY A 6 11.60 22.11 17.23
N ASN A 7 11.52 23.19 16.45
CA ASN A 7 11.76 23.14 15.01
C ASN A 7 13.22 22.84 14.65
N ASP A 8 14.16 23.34 15.44
CA ASP A 8 15.59 23.12 15.20
C ASP A 8 16.01 21.69 15.54
N LEU A 9 15.45 21.09 16.58
CA LEU A 9 15.67 19.68 16.93
C LEU A 9 15.12 18.75 15.82
N ILE A 10 13.91 19.01 15.35
CA ILE A 10 13.29 18.24 14.25
C ILE A 10 14.13 18.37 12.97
N ARG A 11 14.64 19.54 12.64
CA ARG A 11 15.47 19.76 11.46
C ARG A 11 16.78 18.98 11.52
N ASN A 12 17.48 19.03 12.65
CA ASN A 12 18.73 18.31 12.84
C ASN A 12 18.54 16.79 12.73
N GLU A 13 17.45 16.26 13.30
CA GLU A 13 17.08 14.84 13.17
C GLU A 13 16.82 14.44 11.72
N LEU A 14 16.08 15.27 10.97
CA LEU A 14 15.80 15.04 9.55
C LEU A 14 17.07 15.02 8.70
N HIS A 15 18.06 15.89 8.97
CA HIS A 15 19.35 15.86 8.25
C HIS A 15 20.14 14.59 8.51
N HIS A 16 20.10 14.05 9.74
CA HIS A 16 20.75 12.80 10.08
C HIS A 16 20.11 11.60 9.33
N GLN A 17 18.81 11.63 9.19
CA GLN A 17 18.05 10.56 8.52
C GLN A 17 18.06 10.65 6.99
N ARG A 18 18.50 11.76 6.38
CA ARG A 18 18.52 11.97 4.93
C ARG A 18 19.18 10.82 4.15
N LYS A 19 20.31 10.28 4.65
CA LYS A 19 21.01 9.17 4.00
C LYS A 19 20.16 7.91 3.91
N TRP A 20 19.36 7.66 4.94
CA TRP A 20 18.41 6.54 4.98
C TRP A 20 17.29 6.71 3.96
N TYR A 21 16.73 7.93 3.84
CA TYR A 21 15.70 8.22 2.81
C TYR A 21 16.25 8.05 1.39
N LEU A 22 17.46 8.47 1.12
CA LEU A 22 18.11 8.24 -0.17
C LEU A 22 18.32 6.75 -0.45
N LEU A 23 18.85 6.03 0.52
CA LEU A 23 19.13 4.59 0.37
C LEU A 23 17.84 3.81 0.12
N PHE A 24 16.81 4.03 0.92
CA PHE A 24 15.50 3.38 0.77
C PHE A 24 14.83 3.78 -0.56
N GLY A 25 14.90 5.05 -0.95
CA GLY A 25 14.33 5.52 -2.21
C GLY A 25 14.96 4.84 -3.42
N ILE A 26 16.29 4.78 -3.48
CA ILE A 26 17.02 4.11 -4.57
C ILE A 26 16.70 2.60 -4.56
N LEU A 27 16.74 1.97 -3.39
CA LEU A 27 16.49 0.54 -3.26
C LEU A 27 15.07 0.19 -3.71
N MET A 28 14.06 0.97 -3.34
CA MET A 28 12.67 0.76 -3.78
C MET A 28 12.51 0.93 -5.28
N ILE A 29 13.19 1.92 -5.90
CA ILE A 29 13.16 2.07 -7.36
C ILE A 29 13.80 0.86 -8.05
N ILE A 30 14.96 0.40 -7.58
CA ILE A 30 15.63 -0.77 -8.15
C ILE A 30 14.71 -2.00 -8.04
N PHE A 31 14.12 -2.26 -6.88
CA PHE A 31 13.18 -3.37 -6.71
C PHE A 31 11.93 -3.21 -7.59
N GLY A 32 11.36 -2.00 -7.70
CA GLY A 32 10.22 -1.74 -8.57
C GLY A 32 10.53 -2.05 -10.04
N VAL A 33 11.70 -1.61 -10.53
CA VAL A 33 12.15 -1.91 -11.91
C VAL A 33 12.40 -3.41 -12.12
N LEU A 34 13.04 -4.07 -11.17
CA LEU A 34 13.26 -5.52 -11.22
C LEU A 34 11.93 -6.30 -11.28
N MET A 35 10.93 -5.88 -10.50
CA MET A 35 9.61 -6.49 -10.49
C MET A 35 8.85 -6.26 -11.80
N LEU A 36 9.03 -5.12 -12.49
CA LEU A 36 8.51 -4.92 -13.84
C LEU A 36 9.11 -5.90 -14.86
N GLY A 37 10.35 -6.35 -14.64
CA GLY A 37 11.02 -7.35 -15.50
C GLY A 37 10.37 -8.74 -15.44
N SER A 38 9.65 -9.08 -14.35
CA SER A 38 8.93 -10.36 -14.21
C SER A 38 7.69 -10.19 -13.32
N LEU A 39 6.58 -9.77 -13.94
CA LEU A 39 5.33 -9.51 -13.24
C LEU A 39 4.75 -10.77 -12.56
N ALA A 40 4.97 -11.96 -13.15
CA ALA A 40 4.54 -13.22 -12.54
C ALA A 40 5.29 -13.50 -11.23
N MET A 41 6.61 -13.27 -11.20
CA MET A 41 7.41 -13.41 -9.98
C MET A 41 7.04 -12.33 -8.95
N ALA A 42 6.77 -11.12 -9.39
CA ALA A 42 6.29 -10.05 -8.53
C ALA A 42 4.93 -10.41 -7.90
N THR A 43 3.98 -10.93 -8.69
CA THR A 43 2.70 -11.41 -8.19
C THR A 43 2.86 -12.52 -7.15
N LEU A 44 3.71 -13.50 -7.42
CA LEU A 44 4.00 -14.58 -6.46
C LEU A 44 4.58 -14.02 -5.15
N SER A 45 5.48 -13.05 -5.23
CA SER A 45 6.06 -12.38 -4.06
C SER A 45 5.00 -11.68 -3.21
N VAL A 46 4.04 -10.99 -3.85
CA VAL A 46 2.89 -10.37 -3.15
C VAL A 46 2.08 -11.42 -2.40
N ILE A 47 1.76 -12.55 -3.07
CA ILE A 47 0.93 -13.60 -2.47
C ILE A 47 1.62 -14.24 -1.26
N LEU A 48 2.91 -14.54 -1.37
CA LEU A 48 3.68 -15.13 -0.28
C LEU A 48 3.85 -14.16 0.89
N LEU A 49 4.13 -12.88 0.61
CA LEU A 49 4.20 -11.84 1.62
C LEU A 49 2.85 -11.68 2.35
N PHE A 50 1.77 -11.59 1.57
CA PHE A 50 0.42 -11.45 2.13
C PHE A 50 0.01 -12.67 2.96
N GLY A 51 0.33 -13.88 2.47
CA GLY A 51 0.13 -15.13 3.20
C GLY A 51 0.88 -15.16 4.53
N GLY A 52 2.14 -14.74 4.54
CA GLY A 52 2.96 -14.63 5.76
C GLY A 52 2.39 -13.63 6.76
N LEU A 53 2.01 -12.44 6.29
CA LEU A 53 1.37 -11.42 7.13
C LEU A 53 0.02 -11.89 7.68
N MET A 54 -0.78 -12.61 6.89
CA MET A 54 -2.03 -13.21 7.37
C MET A 54 -1.78 -14.26 8.44
N MET A 55 -0.78 -15.13 8.30
CA MET A 55 -0.45 -16.10 9.34
C MET A 55 -0.05 -15.41 10.66
N ILE A 56 0.82 -14.41 10.59
CA ILE A 56 1.22 -13.61 11.76
C ILE A 56 0.00 -12.90 12.37
N GLY A 57 -0.81 -12.24 11.54
CA GLY A 57 -2.03 -11.57 11.97
C GLY A 57 -3.03 -12.53 12.62
N GLY A 58 -3.19 -13.74 12.07
CA GLY A 58 -4.04 -14.79 12.63
C GLY A 58 -3.59 -15.23 14.02
N LEU A 59 -2.29 -15.41 14.23
CA LEU A 59 -1.73 -15.71 15.54
C LEU A 59 -1.98 -14.58 16.55
N ILE A 60 -1.76 -13.32 16.13
CA ILE A 60 -2.03 -12.14 16.96
C ILE A 60 -3.53 -12.08 17.34
N HIS A 61 -4.45 -12.32 16.39
CA HIS A 61 -5.88 -12.34 16.66
C HIS A 61 -6.28 -13.43 17.66
N LEU A 62 -5.70 -14.63 17.55
CA LEU A 62 -5.95 -15.71 18.50
C LEU A 62 -5.42 -15.37 19.90
N VAL A 63 -4.21 -14.84 19.99
CA VAL A 63 -3.64 -14.41 21.29
C VAL A 63 -4.50 -13.29 21.90
N ALA A 64 -4.93 -12.30 21.11
CA ALA A 64 -5.78 -11.22 21.55
C ALA A 64 -7.16 -11.74 22.00
N ALA A 65 -7.76 -12.69 21.27
CA ALA A 65 -9.04 -13.31 21.63
C ALA A 65 -9.03 -13.91 23.04
N PHE A 66 -7.94 -14.60 23.39
CA PHE A 66 -7.85 -15.29 24.69
C PHE A 66 -7.32 -14.42 25.82
N LYS A 67 -6.48 -13.40 25.52
CA LYS A 67 -5.88 -12.54 26.55
C LYS A 67 -6.64 -11.24 26.82
N LEU A 68 -7.26 -10.64 25.80
CA LEU A 68 -7.80 -9.29 25.89
C LEU A 68 -9.33 -9.25 25.90
N PHE A 69 -10.00 -10.26 25.32
CA PHE A 69 -11.46 -10.24 25.12
C PHE A 69 -12.18 -11.31 25.92
N GLN A 70 -13.43 -11.00 26.33
CA GLN A 70 -14.32 -11.90 27.09
C GLN A 70 -15.70 -11.97 26.42
N GLY A 71 -16.47 -12.99 26.75
CA GLY A 71 -17.82 -13.16 26.23
C GLY A 71 -17.89 -13.41 24.72
N GLY A 72 -18.91 -12.86 24.07
CA GLY A 72 -19.14 -13.03 22.61
C GLY A 72 -18.03 -12.47 21.73
N THR A 73 -17.42 -11.36 22.13
CA THR A 73 -16.33 -10.72 21.40
C THR A 73 -15.11 -11.63 21.28
N ARG A 74 -14.80 -12.44 22.30
CA ARG A 74 -13.73 -13.44 22.26
C ARG A 74 -13.87 -14.40 21.07
N TRP A 75 -15.08 -14.92 20.87
CA TRP A 75 -15.35 -15.88 19.80
C TRP A 75 -15.25 -15.26 18.41
N LEU A 76 -15.68 -14.00 18.26
CA LEU A 76 -15.49 -13.26 16.99
C LEU A 76 -14.03 -13.08 16.65
N TRP A 77 -13.20 -12.65 17.61
CA TRP A 77 -11.75 -12.50 17.39
C TRP A 77 -11.05 -13.83 17.13
N ALA A 78 -11.47 -14.90 17.82
CA ALA A 78 -10.94 -16.23 17.57
C ALA A 78 -11.31 -16.72 16.15
N LEU A 79 -12.56 -16.51 15.72
CA LEU A 79 -12.99 -16.84 14.36
C LEU A 79 -12.16 -16.11 13.29
N PHE A 80 -11.97 -14.79 13.44
CA PHE A 80 -11.11 -14.04 12.54
C PHE A 80 -9.67 -14.56 12.57
N GLY A 81 -9.11 -14.89 13.73
CA GLY A 81 -7.79 -15.49 13.85
C GLY A 81 -7.66 -16.78 13.07
N VAL A 82 -8.64 -17.68 13.16
CA VAL A 82 -8.68 -18.94 12.39
C VAL A 82 -8.81 -18.67 10.90
N LEU A 83 -9.69 -17.76 10.49
CA LEU A 83 -9.86 -17.39 9.07
C LEU A 83 -8.58 -16.82 8.46
N TYR A 84 -7.86 -15.97 9.21
CA TYR A 84 -6.56 -15.41 8.79
C TYR A 84 -5.50 -16.51 8.65
N LEU A 85 -5.44 -17.47 9.57
CA LEU A 85 -4.52 -18.60 9.48
C LEU A 85 -4.83 -19.50 8.28
N LEU A 86 -6.11 -19.79 8.03
CA LEU A 86 -6.54 -20.56 6.88
C LEU A 86 -6.20 -19.84 5.57
N ALA A 87 -6.49 -18.55 5.47
CA ALA A 87 -6.16 -17.75 4.30
C ALA A 87 -4.65 -17.73 4.03
N GLY A 88 -3.83 -17.51 5.08
CA GLY A 88 -2.39 -17.57 4.99
C GLY A 88 -1.87 -18.95 4.55
N TYR A 89 -2.40 -20.02 5.11
CA TYR A 89 -2.05 -21.38 4.73
C TYR A 89 -2.36 -21.66 3.24
N TYR A 90 -3.55 -21.27 2.76
CA TYR A 90 -3.92 -21.42 1.36
C TYR A 90 -3.06 -20.57 0.42
N ALA A 91 -2.61 -19.40 0.82
CA ALA A 91 -1.68 -18.58 0.05
C ALA A 91 -0.36 -19.31 -0.25
N PHE A 92 0.15 -20.10 0.71
CA PHE A 92 1.35 -20.92 0.50
C PHE A 92 1.06 -22.20 -0.27
N LYS A 93 -0.08 -22.85 0.02
CA LYS A 93 -0.40 -24.17 -0.59
C LYS A 93 -0.82 -24.04 -2.05
N THR A 94 -1.63 -23.04 -2.40
CA THR A 94 -2.21 -22.82 -3.72
C THR A 94 -2.06 -21.37 -4.17
N PRO A 95 -0.83 -20.89 -4.45
CA PRO A 95 -0.58 -19.49 -4.76
C PRO A 95 -1.33 -19.01 -6.01
N ILE A 96 -1.52 -19.86 -7.03
CA ILE A 96 -2.26 -19.52 -8.24
C ILE A 96 -3.73 -19.23 -7.92
N THR A 97 -4.38 -20.11 -7.14
CA THR A 97 -5.77 -19.90 -6.72
C THR A 97 -5.92 -18.63 -5.88
N THR A 98 -4.96 -18.39 -5.00
CA THR A 98 -4.92 -17.15 -4.18
C THR A 98 -4.74 -15.92 -5.07
N ALA A 99 -3.89 -15.98 -6.10
CA ALA A 99 -3.76 -14.91 -7.10
C ALA A 99 -5.10 -14.59 -7.76
N ILE A 100 -5.83 -15.60 -8.21
CA ILE A 100 -7.14 -15.43 -8.85
C ILE A 100 -8.12 -14.75 -7.89
N VAL A 101 -8.21 -15.23 -6.65
CA VAL A 101 -9.12 -14.64 -5.65
C VAL A 101 -8.75 -13.19 -5.34
N LEU A 102 -7.48 -12.88 -5.07
CA LEU A 102 -7.03 -11.54 -4.75
C LEU A 102 -7.21 -10.57 -5.93
N THR A 103 -6.92 -11.02 -7.15
CA THR A 103 -7.09 -10.18 -8.36
C THR A 103 -8.56 -9.89 -8.62
N ASN A 104 -9.45 -10.88 -8.46
CA ASN A 104 -10.89 -10.67 -8.61
C ASN A 104 -11.44 -9.73 -7.53
N LEU A 105 -10.98 -9.87 -6.27
CA LEU A 105 -11.33 -8.93 -5.21
C LEU A 105 -10.86 -7.52 -5.55
N LEU A 106 -9.63 -7.36 -6.01
CA LEU A 106 -9.10 -6.07 -6.46
C LEU A 106 -9.97 -5.46 -7.56
N ALA A 107 -10.33 -6.25 -8.57
CA ALA A 107 -11.19 -5.82 -9.66
C ALA A 107 -12.57 -5.35 -9.17
N ILE A 108 -13.19 -6.09 -8.25
CA ILE A 108 -14.47 -5.70 -7.62
C ILE A 108 -14.31 -4.37 -6.86
N PHE A 109 -13.23 -4.20 -6.09
CA PHE A 109 -12.95 -2.93 -5.40
C PHE A 109 -12.75 -1.78 -6.38
N LEU A 110 -12.08 -2.00 -7.53
CA LEU A 110 -11.92 -0.99 -8.56
C LEU A 110 -13.27 -0.61 -9.21
N LEU A 111 -14.15 -1.58 -9.44
CA LEU A 111 -15.51 -1.31 -9.94
C LEU A 111 -16.28 -0.40 -8.97
N ILE A 112 -16.30 -0.78 -7.69
CA ILE A 112 -16.99 -0.01 -6.65
C ILE A 112 -16.35 1.39 -6.53
N ALA A 113 -15.03 1.48 -6.46
CA ALA A 113 -14.32 2.76 -6.37
C ALA A 113 -14.56 3.64 -7.60
N GLY A 114 -14.58 3.06 -8.81
CA GLY A 114 -14.88 3.76 -10.06
C GLY A 114 -16.28 4.35 -10.06
N VAL A 115 -17.28 3.59 -9.63
CA VAL A 115 -18.67 4.09 -9.48
C VAL A 115 -18.72 5.23 -8.47
N PHE A 116 -18.13 5.07 -7.28
CA PHE A 116 -18.12 6.13 -6.26
C PHE A 116 -17.39 7.39 -6.74
N ARG A 117 -16.25 7.26 -7.42
CA ARG A 117 -15.52 8.42 -7.98
C ARG A 117 -16.34 9.13 -9.05
N THR A 118 -16.99 8.38 -9.93
CA THR A 118 -17.87 8.93 -10.98
C THR A 118 -19.04 9.69 -10.34
N PHE A 119 -19.68 9.10 -9.33
CA PHE A 119 -20.77 9.75 -8.61
C PHE A 119 -20.31 11.04 -7.89
N ASN A 120 -19.18 10.99 -7.20
CA ASN A 120 -18.58 12.17 -6.56
C ASN A 120 -18.23 13.27 -7.58
N ALA A 121 -17.79 12.92 -8.79
CA ALA A 121 -17.50 13.89 -9.83
C ALA A 121 -18.75 14.69 -10.22
N PHE A 122 -19.94 14.07 -10.27
CA PHE A 122 -21.18 14.78 -10.53
C PHE A 122 -21.58 15.74 -9.40
N ILE A 123 -21.31 15.37 -8.16
CA ILE A 123 -21.52 16.27 -7.00
C ILE A 123 -20.59 17.48 -7.09
N LEU A 124 -19.35 17.27 -7.54
CA LEU A 124 -18.32 18.31 -7.66
C LEU A 124 -18.48 19.15 -8.94
N LYS A 125 -19.47 18.90 -9.78
CA LYS A 125 -19.67 19.58 -11.08
C LYS A 125 -19.57 21.12 -11.03
N PRO A 126 -19.99 21.82 -9.96
CA PRO A 126 -19.83 23.27 -9.87
C PRO A 126 -18.38 23.75 -9.69
N ILE A 127 -17.44 22.86 -9.34
CA ILE A 127 -16.06 23.18 -8.99
C ILE A 127 -15.13 22.93 -10.18
N ALA A 128 -14.17 23.83 -10.43
CA ALA A 128 -13.17 23.64 -11.48
C ALA A 128 -12.38 22.34 -11.26
N GLY A 129 -12.22 21.54 -12.33
CA GLY A 129 -11.48 20.26 -12.24
C GLY A 129 -12.35 19.01 -12.05
N TRP A 130 -13.67 19.12 -11.91
CA TRP A 130 -14.57 17.98 -11.79
C TRP A 130 -14.44 16.97 -12.95
N GLY A 131 -14.16 17.44 -14.17
CA GLY A 131 -13.96 16.61 -15.35
C GLY A 131 -12.77 15.64 -15.21
N TRP A 132 -11.70 16.05 -14.51
CA TRP A 132 -10.56 15.17 -14.21
C TRP A 132 -10.94 14.05 -13.24
N THR A 133 -11.76 14.36 -12.24
CA THR A 133 -12.29 13.36 -11.29
C THR A 133 -13.23 12.39 -12.01
N LEU A 134 -14.07 12.87 -12.93
CA LEU A 134 -14.94 12.04 -13.74
C LEU A 134 -14.15 11.09 -14.63
N PHE A 135 -13.16 11.60 -15.36
CA PHE A 135 -12.27 10.79 -16.19
C PHE A 135 -11.56 9.69 -15.40
N SER A 136 -11.00 10.05 -14.23
CA SER A 136 -10.36 9.09 -13.31
C SER A 136 -11.35 8.02 -12.83
N GLY A 137 -12.59 8.39 -12.50
CA GLY A 137 -13.64 7.46 -12.08
C GLY A 137 -13.99 6.45 -13.16
N ILE A 138 -14.23 6.93 -14.38
CA ILE A 138 -14.53 6.08 -15.54
C ILE A 138 -13.34 5.16 -15.85
N LEU A 139 -12.12 5.69 -15.85
CA LEU A 139 -10.91 4.89 -16.10
C LEU A 139 -10.74 3.79 -15.05
N THR A 140 -10.96 4.11 -13.77
CA THR A 140 -10.89 3.12 -12.69
C THR A 140 -11.94 2.01 -12.86
N PHE A 141 -13.17 2.37 -13.25
CA PHE A 141 -14.23 1.40 -13.51
C PHE A 141 -13.89 0.48 -14.68
N VAL A 142 -13.48 1.06 -15.81
CA VAL A 142 -13.08 0.31 -17.01
C VAL A 142 -11.93 -0.64 -16.70
N THR A 143 -10.93 -0.19 -15.92
CA THR A 143 -9.82 -1.05 -15.46
C THR A 143 -10.33 -2.25 -14.68
N GLY A 144 -11.26 -2.04 -13.74
CA GLY A 144 -11.89 -3.15 -13.00
C GLY A 144 -12.59 -4.17 -13.90
N VAL A 145 -13.36 -3.70 -14.91
CA VAL A 145 -13.99 -4.58 -15.90
C VAL A 145 -12.96 -5.36 -16.70
N LEU A 146 -11.92 -4.68 -17.21
CA LEU A 146 -10.87 -5.33 -18.02
C LEU A 146 -10.15 -6.42 -17.23
N ILE A 147 -9.87 -6.20 -15.94
CA ILE A 147 -9.25 -7.22 -15.09
C ILE A 147 -10.16 -8.44 -14.94
N LEU A 148 -11.47 -8.26 -14.73
CA LEU A 148 -12.41 -9.37 -14.56
C LEU A 148 -12.59 -10.23 -15.81
N ILE A 149 -12.51 -9.62 -17.00
CA ILE A 149 -12.69 -10.35 -18.27
C ILE A 149 -11.37 -10.94 -18.81
N SER A 150 -10.24 -10.60 -18.22
CA SER A 150 -8.91 -11.04 -18.67
C SER A 150 -8.49 -12.32 -17.92
N PRO A 151 -8.40 -13.48 -18.56
CA PRO A 151 -8.02 -14.74 -17.90
C PRO A 151 -6.60 -14.70 -17.30
N ASP A 152 -5.70 -13.94 -17.92
CA ASP A 152 -4.29 -13.86 -17.53
C ASP A 152 -4.02 -12.79 -16.45
N ALA A 153 -5.02 -11.96 -16.13
CA ALA A 153 -4.89 -10.88 -15.13
C ALA A 153 -4.29 -11.36 -13.79
N PRO A 154 -4.66 -12.55 -13.23
CA PRO A 154 -4.11 -13.03 -11.97
C PRO A 154 -2.59 -13.21 -11.96
N PHE A 155 -1.98 -13.39 -13.12
CA PHE A 155 -0.54 -13.64 -13.21
C PHE A 155 0.32 -12.38 -13.22
N TRP A 156 -0.25 -11.22 -13.52
CA TRP A 156 0.54 -9.99 -13.66
C TRP A 156 -0.02 -8.76 -12.92
N VAL A 157 -1.32 -8.70 -12.65
CA VAL A 157 -1.96 -7.50 -12.11
C VAL A 157 -1.40 -7.14 -10.73
N LEU A 158 -1.36 -8.10 -9.80
CA LEU A 158 -0.87 -7.83 -8.44
C LEU A 158 0.61 -7.43 -8.46
N GLY A 159 1.41 -8.08 -9.31
CA GLY A 159 2.83 -7.74 -9.50
C GLY A 159 3.02 -6.35 -10.08
N LEU A 160 2.19 -5.96 -11.05
CA LEU A 160 2.23 -4.62 -11.62
C LEU A 160 1.90 -3.55 -10.57
N PHE A 161 0.84 -3.76 -9.78
CA PHE A 161 0.47 -2.84 -8.70
C PHE A 161 1.61 -2.68 -7.68
N LEU A 162 2.23 -3.79 -7.26
CA LEU A 162 3.37 -3.73 -6.35
C LEU A 162 4.56 -2.98 -6.96
N ALA A 163 4.92 -3.29 -8.21
CA ALA A 163 6.05 -2.65 -8.90
C ALA A 163 5.84 -1.14 -9.02
N VAL A 164 4.64 -0.71 -9.43
CA VAL A 164 4.27 0.71 -9.54
C VAL A 164 4.27 1.37 -8.16
N ASP A 165 3.73 0.72 -7.12
CA ASP A 165 3.73 1.26 -5.77
C ASP A 165 5.16 1.47 -5.25
N LEU A 166 6.05 0.50 -5.43
CA LEU A 166 7.47 0.63 -5.07
C LEU A 166 8.16 1.78 -5.79
N LEU A 167 7.88 1.98 -7.08
CA LEU A 167 8.43 3.11 -7.84
C LEU A 167 7.94 4.44 -7.28
N PHE A 168 6.63 4.59 -7.03
CA PHE A 168 6.09 5.82 -6.44
C PHE A 168 6.63 6.07 -5.04
N GLN A 169 6.73 5.06 -4.20
CA GLN A 169 7.32 5.19 -2.86
C GLN A 169 8.80 5.59 -2.96
N GLY A 170 9.56 4.96 -3.87
CA GLY A 170 10.96 5.32 -4.11
C GLY A 170 11.13 6.78 -4.52
N VAL A 171 10.30 7.27 -5.45
CA VAL A 171 10.30 8.67 -5.86
C VAL A 171 9.92 9.58 -4.68
N ASN A 172 8.94 9.22 -3.87
CA ASN A 172 8.56 9.97 -2.68
C ASN A 172 9.72 10.09 -1.68
N TYR A 173 10.42 8.99 -1.39
CA TYR A 173 11.60 9.02 -0.51
C TYR A 173 12.73 9.88 -1.06
N LEU A 174 13.00 9.83 -2.36
CA LEU A 174 13.99 10.70 -3.00
C LEU A 174 13.59 12.18 -2.95
N SER A 175 12.32 12.47 -3.21
CA SER A 175 11.76 13.82 -3.11
C SER A 175 11.90 14.39 -1.69
N LEU A 176 11.59 13.57 -0.68
CA LEU A 176 11.75 13.93 0.73
C LEU A 176 13.23 14.18 1.09
N ALA A 177 14.13 13.30 0.65
CA ALA A 177 15.57 13.46 0.87
C ALA A 177 16.13 14.73 0.18
N SER A 178 15.57 15.10 -0.99
CA SER A 178 15.92 16.34 -1.69
C SER A 178 15.38 17.56 -0.94
N ALA A 179 14.14 17.51 -0.45
CA ALA A 179 13.56 18.61 0.33
C ALA A 179 14.36 18.88 1.61
N ILE A 180 14.82 17.83 2.31
CA ILE A 180 15.67 17.94 3.50
C ILE A 180 17.01 18.64 3.17
N LYS A 181 17.55 18.42 1.97
CA LYS A 181 18.80 19.08 1.54
C LYS A 181 18.70 20.60 1.51
N HIS A 182 17.52 21.12 1.15
CA HIS A 182 17.29 22.56 0.99
C HIS A 182 16.84 23.26 2.29
N LEU A 183 16.70 22.53 3.40
CA LEU A 183 16.43 23.12 4.70
C LEU A 183 17.70 23.85 5.18
N PRO A 184 17.63 25.14 5.56
CA PRO A 184 18.80 25.86 6.08
C PRO A 184 19.28 25.19 7.36
N HIS A 185 20.60 25.03 7.48
CA HIS A 185 21.22 24.61 8.73
C HIS A 185 20.97 25.69 9.78
N SER A 186 20.52 25.31 10.99
CA SER A 186 20.46 26.23 12.11
C SER A 186 21.89 26.66 12.43
N SER A 187 22.28 27.87 12.02
CA SER A 187 23.50 28.49 12.53
C SER A 187 23.27 28.72 14.02
N THR A 188 23.87 27.91 14.86
CA THR A 188 24.10 28.25 16.28
C THR A 188 25.04 29.44 16.30
N THR A 189 24.49 30.63 16.20
CA THR A 189 25.19 31.83 16.66
C THR A 189 25.29 31.76 18.18
N SER A 190 26.39 31.20 18.65
CA SER A 190 26.85 31.35 20.02
C SER A 190 27.23 32.80 20.19
N THR A 191 26.39 33.58 20.84
CA THR A 191 26.73 34.81 21.56
C THR A 191 26.39 34.64 23.04
#